data_86753e0fe98c3c145533432cce78a2a3
#
_entry.id   86753e0fe98c3c145533432cce78a2a3
#
_cell.length_a   1.000
_cell.length_b   1.000
_cell.length_c   1.000
_cell.angle_alpha   90.00
_cell.angle_beta   90.00
_cell.angle_gamma   90.00
#
_symmetry.space_group_name_H-M   'P 1'
#
loop_
_entity.id
_entity.type
_entity.pdbx_description
1 polymer ?
#
loop_
_entity_poly.entity_id
_entity_poly.type
_entity_poly.pdbx_seq_one_letter_code
_entity_poly.pdbx_strand_id
1 'polypeptide(L)'
;MGKIIALANQKGGVGKTTIAAAIALGLAEKGVKVHLATTDPAAHLKYVINETDNITMSHIDEKAELKKYQNEVLTKAKETMSEADIAYVEEDLRSPCTQEIAVFHAFAEIVERADNEVVVIDTAPTGHTLLLLDSSQSYHKEVERTQGGTIPESVKNLLPRLRSDETEVVIVTLAEATPVYEALRLEDDLKRAKIAVKWWIINSAFYGTRSSDALLSAKASHEVKWINKIALHSGENFALISWTADELKGQKLKELF
;
A
#
# COMPACT_ATOMS: atom_id res chain seq x y z
N MET A 1 4.32 -19.98 -4.78
CA MET A 1 4.41 -19.21 -3.54
C MET A 1 4.00 -17.80 -3.88
N GLY A 2 3.03 -17.20 -3.19
CA GLY A 2 2.54 -15.86 -3.51
C GLY A 2 3.60 -14.82 -3.19
N LYS A 3 3.52 -13.67 -3.87
CA LYS A 3 4.36 -12.51 -3.61
C LYS A 3 3.47 -11.34 -3.22
N ILE A 4 4.00 -10.47 -2.40
CA ILE A 4 3.37 -9.22 -2.00
C ILE A 4 4.14 -8.09 -2.66
N ILE A 5 3.47 -7.24 -3.42
CA ILE A 5 4.04 -6.06 -4.06
C ILE A 5 3.31 -4.84 -3.50
N ALA A 6 3.99 -4.05 -2.67
CA ALA A 6 3.42 -2.87 -2.06
C ALA A 6 3.96 -1.59 -2.70
N LEU A 7 3.08 -0.77 -3.25
CA LEU A 7 3.45 0.53 -3.82
C LEU A 7 3.30 1.62 -2.77
N ALA A 8 4.35 2.37 -2.54
CA ALA A 8 4.41 3.33 -1.45
C ALA A 8 4.95 4.70 -1.89
N ASN A 9 4.35 5.77 -1.38
CA ASN A 9 4.88 7.12 -1.27
C ASN A 9 3.96 7.92 -0.33
N GLN A 10 4.51 8.83 0.46
CA GLN A 10 3.76 9.75 1.31
C GLN A 10 3.06 10.85 0.50
N LYS A 11 3.53 11.13 -0.72
CA LYS A 11 2.93 12.13 -1.62
C LYS A 11 1.74 11.54 -2.37
N GLY A 12 0.58 12.21 -2.30
CA GLY A 12 -0.56 11.95 -3.18
C GLY A 12 -0.29 12.39 -4.62
N GLY A 13 -0.96 11.75 -5.59
CA GLY A 13 -0.88 12.13 -7.01
C GLY A 13 0.39 11.69 -7.74
N VAL A 14 1.26 10.86 -7.14
CA VAL A 14 2.45 10.33 -7.83
C VAL A 14 2.14 9.15 -8.78
N GLY A 15 0.89 8.68 -8.81
CA GLY A 15 0.43 7.63 -9.73
C GLY A 15 0.53 6.20 -9.18
N LYS A 16 0.59 6.01 -7.87
CA LYS A 16 0.65 4.66 -7.25
C LYS A 16 -0.46 3.73 -7.75
N THR A 17 -1.71 4.20 -7.73
CA THR A 17 -2.88 3.41 -8.17
C THR A 17 -2.76 2.95 -9.62
N THR A 18 -2.33 3.83 -10.53
CA THR A 18 -2.11 3.50 -11.94
C THR A 18 -1.01 2.45 -12.11
N ILE A 19 0.11 2.60 -11.40
CA ILE A 19 1.22 1.66 -11.44
C ILE A 19 0.81 0.31 -10.82
N ALA A 20 0.08 0.31 -9.70
CA ALA A 20 -0.44 -0.92 -9.10
C ALA A 20 -1.34 -1.69 -10.05
N ALA A 21 -2.25 -0.99 -10.71
CA ALA A 21 -3.14 -1.57 -11.71
C ALA A 21 -2.37 -2.12 -12.93
N ALA A 22 -1.34 -1.41 -13.40
CA ALA A 22 -0.50 -1.86 -14.51
C ALA A 22 0.29 -3.13 -14.16
N ILE A 23 0.88 -3.19 -12.96
CA ILE A 23 1.57 -4.39 -12.45
C ILE A 23 0.59 -5.56 -12.34
N ALA A 24 -0.59 -5.34 -11.75
CA ALA A 24 -1.63 -6.37 -11.63
C ALA A 24 -2.05 -6.91 -13.00
N LEU A 25 -2.27 -6.04 -13.98
CA LEU A 25 -2.63 -6.42 -15.34
C LEU A 25 -1.51 -7.24 -16.01
N GLY A 26 -0.27 -6.76 -15.93
CA GLY A 26 0.88 -7.45 -16.54
C GLY A 26 1.15 -8.83 -15.94
N LEU A 27 0.88 -9.03 -14.65
CA LEU A 27 0.96 -10.36 -14.00
C LEU A 27 -0.20 -11.25 -14.44
N ALA A 28 -1.43 -10.72 -14.48
CA ALA A 28 -2.61 -11.49 -14.84
C ALA A 28 -2.55 -12.00 -16.29
N GLU A 29 -1.97 -11.23 -17.21
CA GLU A 29 -1.75 -11.65 -18.60
C GLU A 29 -0.74 -12.79 -18.74
N LYS A 30 0.16 -12.92 -17.78
CA LYS A 30 1.07 -14.08 -17.68
C LYS A 30 0.40 -15.29 -17.01
N GLY A 31 -0.91 -15.23 -16.76
CA GLY A 31 -1.69 -16.29 -16.14
C GLY A 31 -1.56 -16.36 -14.61
N VAL A 32 -0.99 -15.33 -13.99
CA VAL A 32 -0.86 -15.26 -12.53
C VAL A 32 -2.18 -14.75 -11.93
N LYS A 33 -2.67 -15.40 -10.90
CA LYS A 33 -3.79 -14.87 -10.08
C LYS A 33 -3.30 -13.71 -9.24
N VAL A 34 -3.99 -12.58 -9.32
CA VAL A 34 -3.62 -11.34 -8.64
C VAL A 34 -4.79 -10.79 -7.84
N HIS A 35 -4.53 -10.42 -6.61
CA HIS A 35 -5.42 -9.61 -5.81
C HIS A 35 -4.88 -8.18 -5.73
N LEU A 36 -5.60 -7.23 -6.31
CA LEU A 36 -5.27 -5.80 -6.25
C LEU A 36 -6.06 -5.15 -5.12
N ALA A 37 -5.38 -4.71 -4.08
CA ALA A 37 -5.99 -4.05 -2.94
C ALA A 37 -5.57 -2.58 -2.88
N THR A 38 -6.48 -1.69 -2.43
CA THR A 38 -6.11 -0.32 -2.07
C THR A 38 -6.46 -0.02 -0.63
N THR A 39 -5.56 0.69 0.04
CA THR A 39 -5.79 1.26 1.38
C THR A 39 -6.08 2.75 1.30
N ASP A 40 -6.08 3.34 0.10
CA ASP A 40 -6.41 4.75 -0.11
C ASP A 40 -7.93 4.91 -0.26
N PRO A 41 -8.62 5.57 0.69
CA PRO A 41 -10.06 5.77 0.63
C PRO A 41 -10.51 6.61 -0.58
N ALA A 42 -9.60 7.39 -1.18
CA ALA A 42 -9.85 8.16 -2.38
C ALA A 42 -9.57 7.40 -3.67
N ALA A 43 -8.96 6.21 -3.60
CA ALA A 43 -8.64 5.43 -4.79
C ALA A 43 -9.86 4.70 -5.32
N HIS A 44 -10.14 4.90 -6.58
CA HIS A 44 -11.24 4.24 -7.29
C HIS A 44 -10.68 3.27 -8.33
N LEU A 45 -10.20 2.10 -7.88
CA LEU A 45 -9.62 1.07 -8.76
C LEU A 45 -10.50 0.74 -9.97
N LYS A 46 -11.82 0.71 -9.80
CA LYS A 46 -12.81 0.43 -10.86
C LYS A 46 -12.76 1.41 -12.04
N TYR A 47 -12.22 2.63 -11.86
CA TYR A 47 -12.03 3.58 -12.96
C TYR A 47 -10.73 3.33 -13.72
N VAL A 48 -9.79 2.60 -13.13
CA VAL A 48 -8.47 2.33 -13.70
C VAL A 48 -8.43 0.97 -14.39
N ILE A 49 -8.99 -0.06 -13.75
CA ILE A 49 -8.98 -1.45 -14.22
C ILE A 49 -10.27 -2.17 -13.82
N ASN A 50 -10.65 -3.19 -14.60
CA ASN A 50 -11.77 -4.07 -14.27
C ASN A 50 -11.27 -5.40 -13.70
N GLU A 51 -12.11 -6.06 -12.91
CA GLU A 51 -11.90 -7.46 -12.50
C GLU A 51 -11.96 -8.38 -13.72
N THR A 52 -11.17 -9.44 -13.65
CA THR A 52 -11.11 -10.51 -14.65
C THR A 52 -10.98 -11.85 -13.94
N ASP A 53 -10.95 -12.95 -14.67
CA ASP A 53 -10.74 -14.28 -14.07
C ASP A 53 -9.43 -14.40 -13.26
N ASN A 54 -8.43 -13.57 -13.60
CA ASN A 54 -7.12 -13.54 -12.94
C ASN A 54 -6.90 -12.30 -12.06
N ILE A 55 -7.84 -11.34 -12.00
CA ILE A 55 -7.73 -10.13 -11.19
C ILE A 55 -8.96 -9.99 -10.33
N THR A 56 -8.77 -10.06 -9.02
CA THR A 56 -9.76 -9.67 -8.02
C THR A 56 -9.37 -8.35 -7.37
N MET A 57 -10.33 -7.59 -6.89
CA MET A 57 -10.06 -6.29 -6.28
C MET A 57 -10.73 -6.14 -4.92
N SER A 58 -10.06 -5.45 -4.01
CA SER A 58 -10.65 -5.01 -2.74
C SER A 58 -10.23 -3.59 -2.38
N HIS A 59 -10.98 -3.01 -1.48
CA HIS A 59 -10.75 -1.70 -0.89
C HIS A 59 -11.01 -1.80 0.60
N ILE A 60 -10.13 -1.24 1.43
CA ILE A 60 -10.35 -1.16 2.87
C ILE A 60 -11.25 0.03 3.16
N ASP A 61 -12.50 -0.25 3.50
CA ASP A 61 -13.42 0.76 4.03
C ASP A 61 -13.26 0.84 5.55
N GLU A 62 -12.56 1.87 6.02
CA GLU A 62 -12.25 2.05 7.45
C GLU A 62 -13.49 2.01 8.35
N LYS A 63 -14.63 2.54 7.88
CA LYS A 63 -15.88 2.53 8.67
C LYS A 63 -16.53 1.16 8.73
N ALA A 64 -16.49 0.43 7.62
CA ALA A 64 -17.01 -0.93 7.56
C ALA A 64 -16.15 -1.87 8.41
N GLU A 65 -14.82 -1.77 8.31
CA GLU A 65 -13.90 -2.59 9.09
C GLU A 65 -13.97 -2.27 10.59
N LEU A 66 -14.10 -0.99 10.97
CA LEU A 66 -14.33 -0.60 12.35
C LEU A 66 -15.59 -1.24 12.92
N LYS A 67 -16.70 -1.19 12.16
CA LYS A 67 -17.97 -1.78 12.58
C LYS A 67 -17.88 -3.31 12.68
N LYS A 68 -17.21 -3.96 11.73
CA LYS A 68 -16.94 -5.42 11.76
C LYS A 68 -16.19 -5.77 13.04
N TYR A 69 -15.07 -5.10 13.30
CA TYR A 69 -14.24 -5.30 14.48
C TYR A 69 -14.99 -5.07 15.79
N GLN A 70 -15.73 -3.96 15.92
CA GLN A 70 -16.56 -3.67 17.09
C GLN A 70 -17.59 -4.78 17.36
N ASN A 71 -18.29 -5.25 16.33
CA ASN A 71 -19.26 -6.33 16.46
C ASN A 71 -18.62 -7.65 16.92
N GLU A 72 -17.46 -7.99 16.38
CA GLU A 72 -16.72 -9.20 16.77
C GLU A 72 -16.28 -9.17 18.22
N VAL A 73 -15.72 -8.04 18.68
CA VAL A 73 -15.28 -7.86 20.06
C VAL A 73 -16.48 -7.91 21.02
N LEU A 74 -17.58 -7.18 20.70
CA LEU A 74 -18.78 -7.17 21.53
C LEU A 74 -19.47 -8.53 21.60
N THR A 75 -19.48 -9.28 20.50
CA THR A 75 -20.04 -10.64 20.52
C THR A 75 -19.30 -11.54 21.47
N LYS A 76 -17.95 -11.53 21.44
CA LYS A 76 -17.11 -12.30 22.35
C LYS A 76 -17.25 -11.82 23.80
N ALA A 77 -17.32 -10.51 24.04
CA ALA A 77 -17.49 -9.95 25.36
C ALA A 77 -18.81 -10.39 26.01
N LYS A 78 -19.88 -10.44 25.25
CA LYS A 78 -21.22 -10.88 25.73
C LYS A 78 -21.25 -12.35 26.16
N GLU A 79 -20.35 -13.18 25.67
CA GLU A 79 -20.24 -14.60 26.06
C GLU A 79 -19.57 -14.80 27.42
N THR A 80 -18.73 -13.86 27.86
CA THR A 80 -17.81 -14.08 28.98
C THR A 80 -17.82 -13.01 30.07
N MET A 81 -18.42 -11.82 29.79
CA MET A 81 -18.34 -10.64 30.65
C MET A 81 -19.70 -10.26 31.25
N SER A 82 -19.66 -9.51 32.35
CA SER A 82 -20.87 -8.90 32.92
C SER A 82 -21.36 -7.69 32.13
N GLU A 83 -22.64 -7.29 32.29
CA GLU A 83 -23.19 -6.10 31.61
C GLU A 83 -22.40 -4.81 31.95
N ALA A 84 -21.90 -4.69 33.18
CA ALA A 84 -21.10 -3.54 33.59
C ALA A 84 -19.74 -3.51 32.85
N ASP A 85 -19.09 -4.66 32.66
CA ASP A 85 -17.81 -4.76 31.94
C ASP A 85 -18.01 -4.52 30.44
N ILE A 86 -19.13 -4.97 29.87
CA ILE A 86 -19.47 -4.73 28.46
C ILE A 86 -19.59 -3.22 28.19
N ALA A 87 -20.18 -2.45 29.10
CA ALA A 87 -20.28 -0.99 28.94
C ALA A 87 -18.89 -0.32 28.85
N TYR A 88 -17.90 -0.77 29.59
CA TYR A 88 -16.50 -0.29 29.48
C TYR A 88 -15.88 -0.67 28.15
N VAL A 89 -16.10 -1.90 27.68
CA VAL A 89 -15.63 -2.35 26.35
C VAL A 89 -16.26 -1.50 25.25
N GLU A 90 -17.55 -1.20 25.31
CA GLU A 90 -18.23 -0.35 24.34
C GLU A 90 -17.66 1.08 24.29
N GLU A 91 -17.26 1.64 25.44
CA GLU A 91 -16.62 2.96 25.50
C GLU A 91 -15.23 2.92 24.87
N ASP A 92 -14.41 1.92 25.19
CA ASP A 92 -13.06 1.74 24.67
C ASP A 92 -13.06 1.54 23.14
N LEU A 93 -14.04 0.79 22.62
CA LEU A 93 -14.24 0.56 21.19
C LEU A 93 -14.61 1.83 20.37
N ARG A 94 -14.91 2.95 21.02
CA ARG A 94 -15.13 4.26 20.36
C ARG A 94 -13.84 5.05 20.20
N SER A 95 -12.71 4.56 20.72
CA SER A 95 -11.44 5.24 20.62
C SER A 95 -10.91 5.31 19.19
N PRO A 96 -10.16 6.37 18.81
CA PRO A 96 -9.49 6.43 17.49
C PRO A 96 -8.55 5.25 17.25
N CYS A 97 -7.90 4.72 18.31
CA CYS A 97 -7.01 3.56 18.22
C CYS A 97 -7.75 2.32 17.71
N THR A 98 -9.02 2.15 18.06
CA THR A 98 -9.84 1.02 17.61
C THR A 98 -10.03 1.03 16.08
N GLN A 99 -10.16 2.22 15.47
CA GLN A 99 -10.25 2.34 14.01
C GLN A 99 -8.92 1.89 13.36
N GLU A 100 -7.79 2.31 13.90
CA GLU A 100 -6.47 1.91 13.40
C GLU A 100 -6.28 0.39 13.51
N ILE A 101 -6.74 -0.21 14.62
CA ILE A 101 -6.73 -1.65 14.85
C ILE A 101 -7.56 -2.38 13.80
N ALA A 102 -8.78 -1.92 13.51
CA ALA A 102 -9.66 -2.54 12.53
C ALA A 102 -9.06 -2.51 11.12
N VAL A 103 -8.49 -1.38 10.71
CA VAL A 103 -7.79 -1.23 9.41
C VAL A 103 -6.57 -2.16 9.34
N PHE A 104 -5.82 -2.29 10.44
CA PHE A 104 -4.67 -3.18 10.52
C PHE A 104 -5.05 -4.66 10.37
N HIS A 105 -6.17 -5.09 10.98
CA HIS A 105 -6.71 -6.44 10.79
C HIS A 105 -7.10 -6.69 9.35
N ALA A 106 -7.84 -5.76 8.72
CA ALA A 106 -8.22 -5.86 7.32
C ALA A 106 -6.99 -5.95 6.40
N PHE A 107 -5.95 -5.17 6.70
CA PHE A 107 -4.69 -5.22 5.97
C PHE A 107 -3.98 -6.58 6.13
N ALA A 108 -3.98 -7.15 7.33
CA ALA A 108 -3.41 -8.46 7.58
C ALA A 108 -4.15 -9.58 6.83
N GLU A 109 -5.48 -9.53 6.77
CA GLU A 109 -6.30 -10.45 5.99
C GLU A 109 -5.99 -10.36 4.48
N ILE A 110 -5.74 -9.16 3.95
CA ILE A 110 -5.33 -8.96 2.55
C ILE A 110 -3.95 -9.59 2.30
N VAL A 111 -2.99 -9.35 3.19
CA VAL A 111 -1.63 -9.89 3.06
C VAL A 111 -1.63 -11.44 3.15
N GLU A 112 -2.51 -12.03 3.95
CA GLU A 112 -2.65 -13.49 4.06
C GLU A 112 -3.08 -14.15 2.75
N ARG A 113 -3.77 -13.43 1.85
CA ARG A 113 -4.13 -13.94 0.51
C ARG A 113 -2.90 -14.31 -0.34
N ALA A 114 -1.72 -13.79 -0.01
CA ALA A 114 -0.46 -14.13 -0.67
C ALA A 114 -0.07 -15.62 -0.57
N ASP A 115 -0.77 -16.42 0.22
CA ASP A 115 -0.63 -17.87 0.24
C ASP A 115 -1.10 -18.52 -1.07
N ASN A 116 -2.05 -17.92 -1.78
CA ASN A 116 -2.73 -18.51 -2.93
C ASN A 116 -2.62 -17.67 -4.22
N GLU A 117 -2.26 -16.39 -4.12
CA GLU A 117 -2.23 -15.46 -5.25
C GLU A 117 -1.17 -14.38 -5.03
N VAL A 118 -0.83 -13.61 -6.05
CA VAL A 118 0.01 -12.43 -5.87
C VAL A 118 -0.84 -11.27 -5.37
N VAL A 119 -0.43 -10.64 -4.29
CA VAL A 119 -1.12 -9.49 -3.72
C VAL A 119 -0.40 -8.19 -4.11
N VAL A 120 -1.07 -7.32 -4.85
CA VAL A 120 -0.58 -5.98 -5.19
C VAL A 120 -1.33 -4.96 -4.34
N ILE A 121 -0.60 -4.15 -3.58
CA ILE A 121 -1.17 -3.20 -2.62
C ILE A 121 -0.86 -1.77 -3.04
N ASP A 122 -1.90 -1.01 -3.36
CA ASP A 122 -1.86 0.45 -3.52
C ASP A 122 -2.04 1.12 -2.16
N THR A 123 -0.96 1.66 -1.60
CA THR A 123 -1.02 2.23 -0.26
C THR A 123 -1.52 3.68 -0.25
N ALA A 124 -2.22 4.07 0.82
CA ALA A 124 -2.62 5.46 1.05
C ALA A 124 -1.40 6.41 1.07
N PRO A 125 -1.58 7.69 0.66
CA PRO A 125 -0.48 8.67 0.61
C PRO A 125 0.16 8.94 1.97
N THR A 126 -0.57 8.75 3.05
CA THR A 126 -0.13 9.08 4.42
C THR A 126 0.99 8.16 4.95
N GLY A 127 1.29 7.07 4.24
CA GLY A 127 2.27 6.08 4.72
C GLY A 127 1.86 5.39 6.03
N HIS A 128 0.75 5.78 6.65
CA HIS A 128 0.29 5.26 7.94
C HIS A 128 0.15 3.74 7.92
N THR A 129 -0.30 3.18 6.81
CA THR A 129 -0.48 1.72 6.71
C THR A 129 0.84 0.96 6.89
N LEU A 130 1.96 1.51 6.38
CA LEU A 130 3.29 0.91 6.57
C LEU A 130 3.94 1.36 7.90
N LEU A 131 3.60 2.55 8.42
CA LEU A 131 4.09 3.07 9.70
C LEU A 131 3.32 2.50 10.91
N LEU A 132 2.07 2.05 10.73
CA LEU A 132 1.35 1.25 11.74
C LEU A 132 2.14 -0.02 12.11
N LEU A 133 3.09 -0.42 11.25
CA LEU A 133 3.97 -1.55 11.50
C LEU A 133 5.09 -1.23 12.51
N ASP A 134 5.46 0.04 12.68
CA ASP A 134 6.46 0.45 13.69
C ASP A 134 5.83 0.51 15.10
N SER A 135 4.55 0.85 15.19
CA SER A 135 3.77 0.81 16.43
C SER A 135 3.31 -0.60 16.83
N SER A 136 3.70 -1.63 16.06
CA SER A 136 3.22 -3.01 16.24
C SER A 136 3.51 -3.61 17.62
N GLN A 137 4.56 -3.19 18.33
CA GLN A 137 4.79 -3.61 19.71
C GLN A 137 3.78 -3.01 20.69
N SER A 138 3.39 -1.75 20.48
CA SER A 138 2.33 -1.10 21.26
C SER A 138 0.97 -1.69 20.88
N TYR A 139 0.79 -1.99 19.60
CA TYR A 139 -0.38 -2.64 19.03
C TYR A 139 -0.59 -4.07 19.57
N HIS A 140 0.44 -4.91 19.62
CA HIS A 140 0.34 -6.24 20.23
C HIS A 140 -0.11 -6.17 21.69
N LYS A 141 0.40 -5.22 22.46
CA LYS A 141 -0.01 -5.02 23.86
C LYS A 141 -1.47 -4.58 23.97
N GLU A 142 -1.94 -3.72 23.05
CA GLU A 142 -3.32 -3.22 23.07
C GLU A 142 -4.31 -4.31 22.65
N VAL A 143 -4.01 -5.09 21.60
CA VAL A 143 -4.81 -6.23 21.15
C VAL A 143 -4.85 -7.34 22.22
N GLU A 144 -3.74 -7.62 22.89
CA GLU A 144 -3.71 -8.57 24.02
C GLU A 144 -4.63 -8.11 25.16
N ARG A 145 -4.70 -6.81 25.44
CA ARG A 145 -5.58 -6.25 26.47
C ARG A 145 -7.05 -6.30 26.10
N THR A 146 -7.39 -6.01 24.84
CA THR A 146 -8.80 -5.85 24.37
C THR A 146 -9.45 -7.18 24.01
N GLN A 147 -8.71 -8.19 23.55
CA GLN A 147 -9.26 -9.45 23.04
C GLN A 147 -9.10 -10.66 23.95
N GLY A 148 -8.68 -10.49 25.21
CA GLY A 148 -8.51 -11.64 26.12
C GLY A 148 -7.49 -12.68 25.63
N GLY A 149 -6.48 -12.25 24.86
CA GLY A 149 -5.29 -13.05 24.54
C GLY A 149 -5.27 -13.81 23.23
N THR A 150 -6.27 -13.69 22.35
CA THR A 150 -6.24 -14.42 21.07
C THR A 150 -6.02 -13.46 19.87
N ILE A 151 -4.76 -13.25 19.49
CA ILE A 151 -4.39 -12.48 18.30
C ILE A 151 -4.62 -13.37 17.07
N PRO A 152 -5.33 -12.91 16.01
CA PRO A 152 -5.48 -13.66 14.76
C PRO A 152 -4.14 -14.03 14.13
N GLU A 153 -4.06 -15.21 13.51
CA GLU A 153 -2.85 -15.68 12.82
C GLU A 153 -2.40 -14.74 11.70
N SER A 154 -3.33 -14.16 10.94
CA SER A 154 -3.04 -13.15 9.92
C SER A 154 -2.25 -11.97 10.49
N VAL A 155 -2.65 -11.49 11.67
CA VAL A 155 -1.99 -10.38 12.38
C VAL A 155 -0.61 -10.78 12.89
N LYS A 156 -0.45 -11.99 13.45
CA LYS A 156 0.86 -12.49 13.91
C LYS A 156 1.86 -12.63 12.78
N ASN A 157 1.39 -13.06 11.60
CA ASN A 157 2.22 -13.34 10.43
C ASN A 157 2.51 -12.09 9.60
N LEU A 158 1.78 -10.99 9.79
CA LEU A 158 1.88 -9.79 8.96
C LEU A 158 3.31 -9.23 8.92
N LEU A 159 3.89 -8.88 10.07
CA LEU A 159 5.24 -8.32 10.13
C LEU A 159 6.34 -9.27 9.63
N PRO A 160 6.36 -10.54 10.04
CA PRO A 160 7.27 -11.52 9.45
C PRO A 160 7.21 -11.56 7.92
N ARG A 161 6.01 -11.54 7.32
CA ARG A 161 5.82 -11.55 5.87
C ARG A 161 6.33 -10.28 5.21
N LEU A 162 5.97 -9.11 5.75
CA LEU A 162 6.41 -7.84 5.19
C LEU A 162 7.93 -7.63 5.25
N ARG A 163 8.61 -8.31 6.18
CA ARG A 163 10.08 -8.31 6.31
C ARG A 163 10.77 -9.41 5.52
N SER A 164 10.02 -10.36 5.00
CA SER A 164 10.57 -11.50 4.26
C SER A 164 10.84 -11.15 2.80
N ASP A 165 11.55 -12.04 2.10
CA ASP A 165 11.80 -11.92 0.66
C ASP A 165 10.54 -12.13 -0.20
N GLU A 166 9.42 -12.54 0.38
CA GLU A 166 8.12 -12.61 -0.30
C GLU A 166 7.52 -11.24 -0.59
N THR A 167 7.95 -10.20 0.14
CA THR A 167 7.46 -8.82 -0.02
C THR A 167 8.45 -7.98 -0.81
N GLU A 168 7.93 -7.32 -1.82
CA GLU A 168 8.64 -6.33 -2.63
C GLU A 168 7.98 -4.96 -2.45
N VAL A 169 8.67 -4.05 -1.75
CA VAL A 169 8.22 -2.66 -1.65
C VAL A 169 8.79 -1.88 -2.81
N VAL A 170 7.89 -1.20 -3.55
CA VAL A 170 8.21 -0.35 -4.70
C VAL A 170 7.86 1.09 -4.33
N ILE A 171 8.83 1.98 -4.32
CA ILE A 171 8.57 3.40 -4.10
C ILE A 171 8.27 4.06 -5.45
N VAL A 172 7.09 4.70 -5.55
CA VAL A 172 6.68 5.46 -6.74
C VAL A 172 6.83 6.95 -6.45
N THR A 173 7.56 7.67 -7.29
CA THR A 173 7.79 9.12 -7.12
C THR A 173 7.71 9.87 -8.43
N LEU A 174 7.71 11.20 -8.38
CA LEU A 174 7.92 12.08 -9.53
C LEU A 174 9.36 12.62 -9.49
N ALA A 175 9.89 13.01 -10.65
CA ALA A 175 11.22 13.64 -10.76
C ALA A 175 11.21 15.11 -10.28
N GLU A 176 10.73 15.34 -9.05
CA GLU A 176 10.58 16.66 -8.42
C GLU A 176 11.09 16.65 -6.98
N ALA A 177 11.47 17.82 -6.46
CA ALA A 177 12.10 17.95 -5.15
C ALA A 177 11.27 17.31 -4.03
N THR A 178 10.04 17.78 -3.84
CA THR A 178 9.18 17.32 -2.73
C THR A 178 8.88 15.83 -2.79
N PRO A 179 8.38 15.25 -3.92
CA PRO A 179 8.14 13.80 -4.00
C PRO A 179 9.39 12.96 -3.74
N VAL A 180 10.56 13.39 -4.23
CA VAL A 180 11.82 12.64 -4.02
C VAL A 180 12.24 12.66 -2.56
N TYR A 181 12.20 13.82 -1.88
CA TYR A 181 12.59 13.88 -0.47
C TYR A 181 11.61 13.14 0.44
N GLU A 182 10.30 13.20 0.15
CA GLU A 182 9.30 12.42 0.88
C GLU A 182 9.51 10.91 0.67
N ALA A 183 9.85 10.50 -0.55
CA ALA A 183 10.14 9.10 -0.86
C ALA A 183 11.41 8.58 -0.15
N LEU A 184 12.47 9.38 -0.10
CA LEU A 184 13.69 9.05 0.65
C LEU A 184 13.43 8.93 2.16
N ARG A 185 12.62 9.84 2.72
CA ARG A 185 12.22 9.75 4.12
C ARG A 185 11.40 8.49 4.41
N LEU A 186 10.46 8.15 3.53
CA LEU A 186 9.68 6.93 3.65
C LEU A 186 10.57 5.69 3.62
N GLU A 187 11.58 5.66 2.74
CA GLU A 187 12.53 4.54 2.71
C GLU A 187 13.30 4.41 4.03
N ASP A 188 13.72 5.53 4.64
CA ASP A 188 14.37 5.51 5.95
C ASP A 188 13.46 4.99 7.05
N ASP A 189 12.16 5.32 7.01
CA ASP A 189 11.14 4.80 7.92
C ASP A 189 10.96 3.28 7.73
N LEU A 190 10.87 2.81 6.49
CA LEU A 190 10.78 1.39 6.16
C LEU A 190 12.03 0.61 6.60
N LYS A 191 13.22 1.17 6.41
CA LYS A 191 14.48 0.57 6.88
C LYS A 191 14.49 0.42 8.42
N ARG A 192 13.99 1.42 9.16
CA ARG A 192 13.84 1.30 10.63
C ARG A 192 12.89 0.18 11.01
N ALA A 193 11.80 -0.01 10.26
CA ALA A 193 10.86 -1.12 10.44
C ALA A 193 11.42 -2.48 9.94
N LYS A 194 12.66 -2.52 9.38
CA LYS A 194 13.30 -3.69 8.77
C LYS A 194 12.55 -4.22 7.54
N ILE A 195 11.92 -3.33 6.79
CA ILE A 195 11.26 -3.62 5.52
C ILE A 195 12.15 -3.11 4.39
N ALA A 196 12.55 -3.99 3.49
CA ALA A 196 13.44 -3.64 2.39
C ALA A 196 12.68 -3.01 1.22
N VAL A 197 13.17 -1.86 0.74
CA VAL A 197 12.75 -1.29 -0.54
C VAL A 197 13.62 -1.91 -1.63
N LYS A 198 13.01 -2.55 -2.62
CA LYS A 198 13.74 -3.24 -3.69
C LYS A 198 13.79 -2.45 -4.98
N TRP A 199 12.73 -1.68 -5.27
CA TRP A 199 12.60 -0.96 -6.53
C TRP A 199 12.07 0.45 -6.35
N TRP A 200 12.47 1.31 -7.29
CA TRP A 200 11.94 2.66 -7.43
C TRP A 200 11.29 2.84 -8.79
N ILE A 201 10.20 3.62 -8.86
CA ILE A 201 9.57 4.02 -10.11
C ILE A 201 9.48 5.54 -10.13
N ILE A 202 10.12 6.16 -11.10
CA ILE A 202 9.98 7.59 -11.40
C ILE A 202 8.89 7.69 -12.45
N ASN A 203 7.71 8.13 -12.03
CA ASN A 203 6.53 8.18 -12.88
C ASN A 203 6.38 9.54 -13.58
N SER A 204 5.70 9.53 -14.74
CA SER A 204 5.32 10.73 -15.50
C SER A 204 6.48 11.69 -15.81
N ALA A 205 7.65 11.16 -16.13
CA ALA A 205 8.82 11.95 -16.43
C ALA A 205 8.76 12.54 -17.84
N PHE A 206 8.95 13.84 -17.96
CA PHE A 206 9.06 14.53 -19.27
C PHE A 206 10.41 14.26 -19.94
N TYR A 207 11.41 13.85 -19.21
CA TYR A 207 12.75 13.56 -19.70
C TYR A 207 12.76 12.62 -20.92
N GLY A 208 11.88 11.60 -20.92
CA GLY A 208 11.77 10.63 -22.02
C GLY A 208 10.93 11.08 -23.21
N THR A 209 10.16 12.17 -23.10
CA THR A 209 9.17 12.55 -24.13
C THR A 209 9.79 13.18 -25.37
N ARG A 210 11.04 13.69 -25.28
CA ARG A 210 11.75 14.42 -26.37
C ARG A 210 10.90 15.51 -27.03
N SER A 211 10.10 16.23 -26.22
CA SER A 211 9.21 17.27 -26.70
C SER A 211 9.99 18.44 -27.33
N SER A 212 9.47 18.98 -28.45
CA SER A 212 9.97 20.23 -29.04
C SER A 212 9.41 21.49 -28.40
N ASP A 213 8.43 21.36 -27.50
CA ASP A 213 7.89 22.48 -26.73
C ASP A 213 8.93 22.98 -25.71
N ALA A 214 9.16 24.31 -25.71
CA ALA A 214 10.20 24.91 -24.88
C ALA A 214 9.96 24.74 -23.36
N LEU A 215 8.69 24.77 -22.91
CA LEU A 215 8.33 24.62 -21.51
C LEU A 215 8.54 23.16 -21.06
N LEU A 216 8.09 22.20 -21.86
CA LEU A 216 8.26 20.79 -21.57
C LEU A 216 9.73 20.37 -21.62
N SER A 217 10.51 20.90 -22.55
CA SER A 217 11.97 20.68 -22.62
C SER A 217 12.69 21.26 -21.41
N ALA A 218 12.30 22.45 -20.95
CA ALA A 218 12.86 23.03 -19.73
C ALA A 218 12.51 22.18 -18.50
N LYS A 219 11.26 21.70 -18.39
CA LYS A 219 10.85 20.78 -17.33
C LYS A 219 11.66 19.49 -17.36
N ALA A 220 11.80 18.85 -18.50
CA ALA A 220 12.62 17.65 -18.69
C ALA A 220 14.08 17.86 -18.22
N SER A 221 14.66 19.01 -18.54
CA SER A 221 16.02 19.38 -18.10
C SER A 221 16.14 19.51 -16.58
N HIS A 222 15.10 20.04 -15.92
CA HIS A 222 15.04 20.15 -14.47
C HIS A 222 14.85 18.81 -13.76
N GLU A 223 14.29 17.80 -14.42
CA GLU A 223 14.09 16.46 -13.88
C GLU A 223 15.39 15.68 -13.76
N VAL A 224 16.38 15.91 -14.63
CA VAL A 224 17.63 15.14 -14.72
C VAL A 224 18.34 15.00 -13.37
N LYS A 225 18.43 16.07 -12.60
CA LYS A 225 19.09 16.04 -11.27
C LYS A 225 18.38 15.11 -10.28
N TRP A 226 17.05 15.01 -10.37
CA TRP A 226 16.25 14.16 -9.49
C TRP A 226 16.28 12.70 -9.94
N ILE A 227 16.26 12.46 -11.26
CA ILE A 227 16.45 11.13 -11.84
C ILE A 227 17.82 10.58 -11.44
N ASN A 228 18.90 11.36 -11.62
CA ASN A 228 20.25 10.95 -11.23
C ASN A 228 20.37 10.71 -9.73
N LYS A 229 19.68 11.53 -8.90
CA LYS A 229 19.68 11.32 -7.44
C LYS A 229 19.06 9.98 -7.06
N ILE A 230 17.96 9.60 -7.70
CA ILE A 230 17.29 8.31 -7.44
C ILE A 230 18.14 7.17 -8.02
N ALA A 231 18.66 7.28 -9.22
CA ALA A 231 19.51 6.27 -9.84
C ALA A 231 20.70 5.89 -8.93
N LEU A 232 21.43 6.90 -8.47
CA LEU A 232 22.56 6.70 -7.54
C LEU A 232 22.10 6.11 -6.19
N HIS A 233 20.96 6.58 -5.66
CA HIS A 233 20.46 6.16 -4.36
C HIS A 233 19.95 4.71 -4.39
N SER A 234 19.26 4.32 -5.46
CA SER A 234 18.67 2.98 -5.63
C SER A 234 19.69 1.93 -6.10
N GLY A 235 20.94 2.32 -6.39
CA GLY A 235 21.91 1.44 -7.00
C GLY A 235 21.48 0.95 -8.39
N GLU A 236 20.90 1.85 -9.19
CA GLU A 236 20.33 1.61 -10.52
C GLU A 236 19.06 0.69 -10.53
N ASN A 237 18.51 0.36 -9.38
CA ASN A 237 17.26 -0.42 -9.27
C ASN A 237 16.03 0.50 -9.39
N PHE A 238 15.85 1.11 -10.56
CA PHE A 238 14.70 1.97 -10.82
C PHE A 238 14.18 1.82 -12.25
N ALA A 239 12.91 2.18 -12.44
CA ALA A 239 12.28 2.33 -13.73
C ALA A 239 11.85 3.79 -13.93
N LEU A 240 11.97 4.28 -15.17
CA LEU A 240 11.51 5.60 -15.60
C LEU A 240 10.32 5.44 -16.53
N ILE A 241 9.16 5.96 -16.11
CA ILE A 241 7.94 5.98 -16.90
C ILE A 241 7.75 7.38 -17.47
N SER A 242 7.71 7.47 -18.80
CA SER A 242 7.51 8.74 -19.50
C SER A 242 6.09 9.28 -19.27
N TRP A 243 5.98 10.59 -19.20
CA TRP A 243 4.68 11.25 -19.22
C TRP A 243 3.95 10.96 -20.54
N THR A 244 2.65 10.75 -20.49
CA THR A 244 1.76 10.64 -21.63
C THR A 244 0.55 11.54 -21.47
N ALA A 245 0.04 12.07 -22.59
CA ALA A 245 -1.20 12.86 -22.60
C ALA A 245 -2.45 11.97 -22.49
N ASP A 246 -2.31 10.67 -22.74
CA ASP A 246 -3.41 9.72 -22.72
C ASP A 246 -3.81 9.38 -21.28
N GLU A 247 -5.11 9.16 -21.09
CA GLU A 247 -5.62 8.60 -19.84
C GLU A 247 -5.28 7.10 -19.78
N LEU A 248 -4.44 6.73 -18.82
CA LEU A 248 -3.96 5.36 -18.62
C LEU A 248 -4.99 4.54 -17.84
N LYS A 249 -5.81 3.77 -18.53
CA LYS A 249 -6.79 2.86 -17.95
C LYS A 249 -7.05 1.62 -18.82
N GLY A 250 -7.48 0.55 -18.20
CA GLY A 250 -7.76 -0.73 -18.86
C GLY A 250 -6.53 -1.24 -19.63
N GLN A 251 -6.70 -1.61 -20.88
CA GLN A 251 -5.62 -2.16 -21.70
C GLN A 251 -4.46 -1.18 -21.98
N LYS A 252 -4.70 0.14 -21.93
CA LYS A 252 -3.63 1.14 -22.08
C LYS A 252 -2.59 1.12 -20.95
N LEU A 253 -2.91 0.52 -19.81
CA LEU A 253 -1.94 0.32 -18.72
C LEU A 253 -0.72 -0.51 -19.16
N LYS A 254 -0.85 -1.34 -20.19
CA LYS A 254 0.25 -2.13 -20.76
C LYS A 254 1.35 -1.30 -21.39
N GLU A 255 1.04 -0.09 -21.81
CA GLU A 255 1.98 0.83 -22.44
C GLU A 255 3.00 1.39 -21.44
N LEU A 256 2.81 1.11 -20.13
CA LEU A 256 3.72 1.58 -19.08
C LEU A 256 4.99 0.73 -18.93
N PHE A 257 4.99 -0.52 -19.41
CA PHE A 257 6.09 -1.47 -19.24
C PHE A 257 6.49 -2.16 -20.55
#